data_439c61e26a32958bcea8ea90d12b7240
#
_entry.id   439c61e26a32958bcea8ea90d12b7240
#
_cell.length_a   1.000
_cell.length_b   1.000
_cell.length_c   1.000
_cell.angle_alpha   90.00
_cell.angle_beta   90.00
_cell.angle_gamma   90.00
#
_symmetry.space_group_name_H-M   'P 1'
#
loop_
_entity.id
_entity.type
_entity.pdbx_description
1 polymer ?
#
loop_
_entity_poly.entity_id
_entity_poly.type
_entity_poly.pdbx_seq_one_letter_code
_entity_poly.pdbx_strand_id
1 'polypeptide(L)'
;MKLKDAPGALAHVAAALAERGINLEASGGEAVGGESRVTLLTSDVGATREVFEGHNVTFEEVELLVVTLQDNPGALATVTRRLAEAGVNIMSLVQLNRMHGRSDLGIIVDDPEKARPFLGED
;
A
#
# COMPACT_ATOMS: atom_id res chain seq x y z
N MET A 1 3.37 -6.23 -6.00
CA MET A 1 4.15 -7.00 -6.96
C MET A 1 5.07 -7.97 -6.27
N LYS A 2 5.40 -9.03 -6.95
CA LYS A 2 6.32 -10.04 -6.43
C LYS A 2 7.62 -9.97 -7.21
N LEU A 3 8.74 -10.00 -6.51
CA LEU A 3 10.07 -9.96 -7.12
C LEU A 3 10.92 -11.07 -6.54
N LYS A 4 11.93 -11.48 -7.29
CA LYS A 4 12.94 -12.38 -6.77
C LYS A 4 13.75 -11.61 -5.72
N ASP A 5 14.00 -12.23 -4.58
CA ASP A 5 14.76 -11.60 -3.51
C ASP A 5 16.25 -11.67 -3.88
N ALA A 6 16.69 -10.77 -4.72
CA ALA A 6 18.05 -10.72 -5.23
C ALA A 6 18.46 -9.25 -5.45
N PRO A 7 19.76 -8.95 -5.35
CA PRO A 7 20.24 -7.61 -5.61
C PRO A 7 19.80 -7.13 -6.99
N GLY A 8 19.31 -5.92 -7.08
CA GLY A 8 18.95 -5.29 -8.34
C GLY A 8 17.54 -5.55 -8.83
N ALA A 9 16.79 -6.48 -8.23
CA ALA A 9 15.43 -6.76 -8.71
C ALA A 9 14.53 -5.54 -8.57
N LEU A 10 14.52 -4.93 -7.39
CA LEU A 10 13.70 -3.72 -7.18
C LEU A 10 14.26 -2.53 -7.96
N ALA A 11 15.58 -2.42 -8.05
CA ALA A 11 16.20 -1.32 -8.78
C ALA A 11 15.80 -1.33 -10.24
N HIS A 12 15.70 -2.50 -10.85
CA HIS A 12 15.31 -2.64 -12.24
C HIS A 12 13.89 -2.12 -12.47
N VAL A 13 12.96 -2.49 -11.60
CA VAL A 13 11.56 -2.06 -11.70
C VAL A 13 11.45 -0.56 -11.44
N ALA A 14 12.15 -0.07 -10.41
CA ALA A 14 12.11 1.36 -10.07
C ALA A 14 12.64 2.21 -11.21
N ALA A 15 13.70 1.77 -11.87
CA ALA A 15 14.25 2.48 -13.01
C ALA A 15 13.26 2.52 -14.18
N ALA A 16 12.59 1.41 -14.44
CA ALA A 16 11.59 1.35 -15.51
C ALA A 16 10.43 2.30 -15.25
N LEU A 17 9.97 2.42 -14.00
CA LEU A 17 8.93 3.36 -13.64
C LEU A 17 9.41 4.80 -13.80
N ALA A 18 10.65 5.08 -13.40
CA ALA A 18 11.21 6.42 -13.51
C ALA A 18 11.33 6.86 -14.96
N GLU A 19 11.65 5.95 -15.87
CA GLU A 19 11.74 6.30 -17.28
C GLU A 19 10.42 6.74 -17.86
N ARG A 20 9.31 6.31 -17.28
CA ARG A 20 7.97 6.71 -17.70
C ARG A 20 7.48 7.93 -16.91
N GLY A 21 8.30 8.52 -16.07
CA GLY A 21 7.91 9.66 -15.26
C GLY A 21 6.93 9.34 -14.16
N ILE A 22 6.88 8.07 -13.72
CA ILE A 22 5.96 7.64 -12.69
C ILE A 22 6.61 7.84 -11.32
N ASN A 23 5.92 8.56 -10.44
CA ASN A 23 6.41 8.80 -9.10
C ASN A 23 5.86 7.76 -8.14
N LEU A 24 6.68 7.30 -7.21
CA LEU A 24 6.25 6.41 -6.15
C LEU A 24 5.86 7.27 -4.95
N GLU A 25 4.57 7.27 -4.64
CA GLU A 25 4.04 8.11 -3.57
C GLU A 25 4.11 7.40 -2.23
N ALA A 26 4.11 6.10 -2.23
CA ALA A 26 4.31 5.31 -1.04
C ALA A 26 4.80 3.93 -1.45
N SER A 27 5.58 3.30 -0.60
CA SER A 27 6.09 1.97 -0.89
C SER A 27 6.35 1.23 0.41
N GLY A 28 6.19 -0.06 0.36
CA GLY A 28 6.53 -0.93 1.47
C GLY A 28 6.82 -2.31 0.91
N GLY A 29 7.64 -3.07 1.61
CA GLY A 29 7.98 -4.38 1.10
C GLY A 29 8.64 -5.25 2.12
N GLU A 30 8.67 -6.55 1.82
CA GLU A 30 9.31 -7.53 2.68
C GLU A 30 9.79 -8.70 1.86
N ALA A 31 10.79 -9.37 2.35
CA ALA A 31 11.32 -10.58 1.72
C ALA A 31 10.94 -11.77 2.57
N VAL A 32 10.33 -12.76 1.95
CA VAL A 32 9.91 -13.99 2.63
C VAL A 32 10.19 -15.15 1.72
N GLY A 33 11.00 -16.09 2.20
CA GLY A 33 11.23 -17.33 1.49
C GLY A 33 11.87 -17.18 0.11
N GLY A 34 12.78 -16.23 -0.04
CA GLY A 34 13.46 -16.01 -1.31
C GLY A 34 12.66 -15.17 -2.30
N GLU A 35 11.51 -14.65 -1.87
CA GLU A 35 10.66 -13.83 -2.70
C GLU A 35 10.43 -12.49 -2.00
N SER A 36 10.42 -11.41 -2.75
CA SER A 36 10.11 -10.09 -2.22
C SER A 36 8.72 -9.69 -2.67
N ARG A 37 7.94 -9.17 -1.74
CA ARG A 37 6.63 -8.60 -2.05
C ARG A 37 6.70 -7.12 -1.79
N VAL A 38 6.33 -6.34 -2.79
CA VAL A 38 6.43 -4.88 -2.70
C VAL A 38 5.08 -4.30 -3.04
N THR A 39 4.63 -3.38 -2.19
CA THR A 39 3.38 -2.65 -2.40
C THR A 39 3.76 -1.22 -2.78
N LEU A 40 3.19 -0.73 -3.87
CA LEU A 40 3.49 0.60 -4.36
C LEU A 40 2.21 1.38 -4.58
N LEU A 41 2.24 2.65 -4.17
CA LEU A 41 1.23 3.62 -4.55
C LEU A 41 1.90 4.55 -5.56
N THR A 42 1.37 4.59 -6.79
CA THR A 42 2.04 5.33 -7.85
C THR A 42 1.17 6.47 -8.35
N SER A 43 1.80 7.44 -9.00
CA SER A 43 1.10 8.61 -9.53
C SER A 43 0.24 8.30 -10.75
N ASP A 44 0.47 7.19 -11.42
CA ASP A 44 -0.27 6.82 -12.63
C ASP A 44 -0.41 5.31 -12.70
N VAL A 45 -1.59 4.82 -12.32
CA VAL A 45 -1.87 3.39 -12.24
C VAL A 45 -1.82 2.73 -13.62
N GLY A 46 -2.38 3.39 -14.64
CA GLY A 46 -2.40 2.82 -15.98
C GLY A 46 -1.00 2.64 -16.55
N ALA A 47 -0.16 3.67 -16.42
CA ALA A 47 1.22 3.57 -16.90
C ALA A 47 2.01 2.55 -16.10
N THR A 48 1.77 2.45 -14.78
CA THR A 48 2.43 1.46 -13.95
C THR A 48 2.08 0.05 -14.41
N ARG A 49 0.80 -0.18 -14.71
CA ARG A 49 0.35 -1.48 -15.20
C ARG A 49 1.09 -1.85 -16.49
N GLU A 50 1.23 -0.89 -17.42
CA GLU A 50 1.94 -1.13 -18.66
C GLU A 50 3.40 -1.49 -18.44
N VAL A 51 4.07 -0.79 -17.52
CA VAL A 51 5.47 -1.09 -17.20
C VAL A 51 5.59 -2.50 -16.63
N PHE A 52 4.73 -2.87 -15.71
CA PHE A 52 4.79 -4.19 -15.10
C PHE A 52 4.53 -5.29 -16.13
N GLU A 53 3.57 -5.09 -17.02
CA GLU A 53 3.29 -6.08 -18.05
C GLU A 53 4.46 -6.20 -19.02
N GLY A 54 5.09 -5.09 -19.35
CA GLY A 54 6.23 -5.11 -20.27
C GLY A 54 7.48 -5.74 -19.70
N HIS A 55 7.59 -5.82 -18.37
CA HIS A 55 8.75 -6.39 -17.71
C HIS A 55 8.46 -7.72 -17.04
N ASN A 56 7.30 -8.30 -17.34
CA ASN A 56 6.88 -9.61 -16.79
C ASN A 56 6.87 -9.64 -15.27
N VAL A 57 6.45 -8.54 -14.66
CA VAL A 57 6.32 -8.46 -13.21
C VAL A 57 4.96 -9.04 -12.82
N THR A 58 4.94 -9.96 -11.87
CA THR A 58 3.69 -10.48 -11.32
C THR A 58 3.14 -9.46 -10.34
N PHE A 59 1.93 -9.00 -10.57
CA PHE A 59 1.34 -7.96 -9.72
C PHE A 59 -0.16 -8.11 -9.60
N GLU A 60 -0.72 -7.43 -8.62
CA GLU A 60 -2.13 -7.40 -8.36
C GLU A 60 -2.48 -5.96 -8.00
N GLU A 61 -3.59 -5.45 -8.52
CA GLU A 61 -4.05 -4.12 -8.16
C GLU A 61 -5.07 -4.25 -7.06
N VAL A 62 -4.91 -3.47 -6.01
CA VAL A 62 -5.82 -3.50 -4.89
C VAL A 62 -6.21 -2.09 -4.51
N GLU A 63 -7.36 -1.93 -3.90
CA GLU A 63 -7.83 -0.63 -3.47
C GLU A 63 -7.15 -0.25 -2.16
N LEU A 64 -6.62 0.97 -2.10
CA LEU A 64 -6.02 1.50 -0.89
C LEU A 64 -7.01 2.46 -0.24
N LEU A 65 -7.41 2.17 0.98
CA LEU A 65 -8.27 3.07 1.74
C LEU A 65 -7.38 3.94 2.63
N VAL A 66 -7.69 5.22 2.73
CA VAL A 66 -6.88 6.14 3.51
C VAL A 66 -7.65 6.55 4.75
N VAL A 67 -6.98 6.45 5.90
CA VAL A 67 -7.54 6.85 7.19
C VAL A 67 -6.63 7.89 7.78
N THR A 68 -7.20 9.03 8.18
CA THR A 68 -6.44 10.07 8.87
C THR A 68 -6.69 9.93 10.36
N LEU A 69 -5.63 9.74 11.12
CA LEU A 69 -5.68 9.56 12.55
C LEU A 69 -4.96 10.68 13.27
N GLN A 70 -5.33 10.92 14.51
CA GLN A 70 -4.52 11.77 15.35
C GLN A 70 -3.28 10.99 15.73
N ASP A 71 -2.13 11.64 15.70
CA ASP A 71 -0.87 10.96 15.95
C ASP A 71 -0.65 10.88 17.46
N ASN A 72 -1.38 9.98 18.10
CA ASN A 72 -1.27 9.76 19.54
C ASN A 72 -1.50 8.28 19.84
N PRO A 73 -1.10 7.85 21.03
CA PRO A 73 -1.28 6.46 21.42
C PRO A 73 -2.76 6.07 21.41
N GLY A 74 -3.04 4.90 20.90
CA GLY A 74 -4.41 4.36 20.89
C GLY A 74 -5.20 4.68 19.64
N ALA A 75 -4.78 5.62 18.81
CA ALA A 75 -5.54 5.96 17.60
C ALA A 75 -5.65 4.77 16.65
N LEU A 76 -4.54 4.11 16.39
CA LEU A 76 -4.55 2.93 15.52
C LEU A 76 -5.35 1.79 16.15
N ALA A 77 -5.25 1.62 17.46
CA ALA A 77 -5.98 0.57 18.15
C ALA A 77 -7.49 0.75 17.99
N THR A 78 -7.97 2.00 18.02
CA THR A 78 -9.39 2.28 17.86
C THR A 78 -9.89 1.90 16.48
N VAL A 79 -9.15 2.28 15.44
CA VAL A 79 -9.56 1.98 14.06
C VAL A 79 -9.50 0.47 13.80
N THR A 80 -8.43 -0.17 14.22
CA THR A 80 -8.29 -1.61 13.96
C THR A 80 -9.34 -2.41 14.70
N ARG A 81 -9.74 -1.96 15.91
CA ARG A 81 -10.81 -2.65 16.65
C ARG A 81 -12.14 -2.50 15.92
N ARG A 82 -12.44 -1.32 15.38
CA ARG A 82 -13.69 -1.12 14.65
C ARG A 82 -13.76 -2.04 13.44
N LEU A 83 -12.67 -2.17 12.72
CA LEU A 83 -12.64 -3.05 11.55
C LEU A 83 -12.78 -4.51 11.96
N ALA A 84 -12.13 -4.90 13.05
CA ALA A 84 -12.22 -6.27 13.53
C ALA A 84 -13.66 -6.61 13.94
N GLU A 85 -14.35 -5.68 14.60
CA GLU A 85 -15.74 -5.90 15.02
C GLU A 85 -16.66 -5.99 13.81
N ALA A 86 -16.30 -5.35 12.71
CA ALA A 86 -17.07 -5.46 11.47
C ALA A 86 -16.71 -6.71 10.67
N GLY A 87 -15.75 -7.49 11.12
CA GLY A 87 -15.34 -8.69 10.41
C GLY A 87 -14.41 -8.41 9.24
N VAL A 88 -13.75 -7.25 9.24
CA VAL A 88 -12.85 -6.87 8.15
C VAL A 88 -11.41 -7.18 8.55
N ASN A 89 -10.69 -7.86 7.69
CA ASN A 89 -9.29 -8.20 7.93
C ASN A 89 -8.38 -7.20 7.23
N ILE A 90 -7.43 -6.66 7.96
CA ILE A 90 -6.43 -5.75 7.41
C ILE A 90 -5.28 -6.59 6.86
N MET A 91 -5.05 -6.48 5.56
CA MET A 91 -4.04 -7.27 4.89
C MET A 91 -2.72 -6.52 4.76
N SER A 92 -2.75 -5.20 4.73
CA SER A 92 -1.54 -4.40 4.60
C SER A 92 -1.78 -3.01 5.16
N LEU A 93 -0.73 -2.39 5.65
CA LEU A 93 -0.79 -1.09 6.29
C LEU A 93 0.43 -0.29 5.85
N VAL A 94 0.22 0.93 5.37
CA VAL A 94 1.29 1.77 4.86
C VAL A 94 1.16 3.18 5.45
N GLN A 95 2.24 3.69 6.01
CA GLN A 95 2.26 5.08 6.48
C GLN A 95 2.44 5.99 5.27
N LEU A 96 1.47 6.86 5.02
CA LEU A 96 1.53 7.76 3.88
C LEU A 96 2.11 9.12 4.24
N ASN A 97 1.65 9.70 5.33
CA ASN A 97 2.09 11.02 5.71
C ASN A 97 1.91 11.19 7.22
N ARG A 98 2.79 11.96 7.84
CA ARG A 98 2.70 12.22 9.27
C ARG A 98 3.13 13.65 9.49
N MET A 99 2.18 14.51 9.85
CA MET A 99 2.45 15.92 9.92
C MET A 99 1.43 16.62 10.81
N HIS A 100 1.88 17.63 11.56
CA HIS A 100 0.99 18.46 12.36
C HIS A 100 0.09 17.67 13.31
N GLY A 101 0.64 16.62 13.92
CA GLY A 101 -0.11 15.81 14.88
C GLY A 101 -1.10 14.87 14.23
N ARG A 102 -1.04 14.68 12.93
CA ARG A 102 -1.89 13.76 12.17
C ARG A 102 -1.08 12.73 11.45
N SER A 103 -1.68 11.60 11.22
CA SER A 103 -1.05 10.50 10.51
C SER A 103 -2.04 9.96 9.48
N ASP A 104 -1.63 9.94 8.21
CA ASP A 104 -2.43 9.34 7.16
C ASP A 104 -1.90 7.94 6.91
N LEU A 105 -2.78 6.97 7.07
CA LEU A 105 -2.44 5.57 6.84
C LEU A 105 -3.22 5.04 5.65
N GLY A 106 -2.54 4.31 4.80
CA GLY A 106 -3.20 3.55 3.74
C GLY A 106 -3.40 2.13 4.23
N ILE A 107 -4.60 1.59 4.06
CA ILE A 107 -4.86 0.22 4.46
C ILE A 107 -5.45 -0.55 3.29
N ILE A 108 -5.05 -1.81 3.19
CA ILE A 108 -5.60 -2.75 2.23
C ILE A 108 -6.33 -3.79 3.04
N VAL A 109 -7.61 -3.99 2.75
CA VAL A 109 -8.46 -4.89 3.50
C VAL A 109 -9.08 -5.93 2.57
N ASP A 110 -9.63 -6.99 3.16
CA ASP A 110 -10.25 -8.03 2.36
C ASP A 110 -11.61 -7.61 1.80
N ASP A 111 -12.28 -6.65 2.40
CA ASP A 111 -13.60 -6.19 1.93
C ASP A 111 -13.68 -4.67 2.08
N PRO A 112 -13.25 -3.90 1.06
CA PRO A 112 -13.27 -2.44 1.15
C PRO A 112 -14.66 -1.84 1.37
N GLU A 113 -15.69 -2.41 0.77
CA GLU A 113 -17.03 -1.87 0.92
C GLU A 113 -17.52 -1.99 2.37
N LYS A 114 -17.22 -3.10 3.01
CA LYS A 114 -17.60 -3.30 4.40
C LYS A 114 -16.79 -2.40 5.33
N ALA A 115 -15.58 -2.08 4.96
CA ALA A 115 -14.68 -1.29 5.79
C ALA A 115 -15.02 0.22 5.79
N ARG A 116 -15.47 0.75 4.65
CA ARG A 116 -15.65 2.21 4.52
C ARG A 116 -16.44 2.89 5.63
N PRO A 117 -17.58 2.36 6.07
CA PRO A 117 -18.35 3.03 7.13
C PRO A 117 -17.61 3.14 8.46
N PHE A 118 -16.59 2.33 8.66
CA PHE A 118 -15.88 2.27 9.94
C PHE A 118 -14.56 3.04 9.94
N LEU A 119 -14.25 3.72 8.86
CA LEU A 119 -12.97 4.42 8.77
C LEU A 119 -13.01 5.87 9.21
N GLY A 120 -14.11 6.29 9.74
CA GLY A 120 -14.16 7.62 10.31
C GLY A 120 -14.03 8.73 9.34
N GLU A 121 -14.57 8.50 8.14
CA GLU A 121 -14.48 9.41 7.24
C GLU A 121 -15.12 10.58 7.52
N ASP A 122 -15.31 11.17 7.90
CA ASP A 122 -16.00 12.30 8.17
C ASP A 122 -15.31 13.29 8.53
#